data_e2e859a6d8c76f2d80e7199eae0c8040
#
_entry.id   e2e859a6d8c76f2d80e7199eae0c8040
#
_cell.length_a   1.000
_cell.length_b   1.000
_cell.length_c   1.000
_cell.angle_alpha   90.00
_cell.angle_beta   90.00
_cell.angle_gamma   90.00
#
_symmetry.space_group_name_H-M   'P 1'
#
loop_
_entity.id
_entity.type
_entity.pdbx_description
1 polymer ?
#
loop_
_entity_poly.entity_id
_entity_poly.type
_entity_poly.pdbx_seq_one_letter_code
_entity_poly.pdbx_strand_id
1 'polypeptide(L)'
;MTYGSPEPRALKGAPALDWPDRFAEFDELLGQAWEIRRPAPTRLEVDLPAAAGLAARLADLFQREAACCVFFTFELTIVSGEALLVAISVPEDKSSVLDAMAAGAGPV
;
A
#
# COMPACT_ATOMS: atom_id res chain seq x y z
N MET A 1 -18.09 4.17 -9.28
CA MET A 1 -17.76 3.92 -8.76
C MET A 1 -17.67 3.14 -8.29
N THR A 2 -17.55 2.87 -8.31
CA THR A 2 -17.35 2.13 -7.71
C THR A 2 -16.96 1.68 -7.13
N TYR A 3 -16.68 1.86 -7.12
CA TYR A 3 -16.31 1.36 -6.36
C TYR A 3 -16.85 1.34 -5.52
N GLY A 4 -17.23 1.63 -5.60
CA GLY A 4 -17.65 1.60 -4.86
C GLY A 4 -18.38 1.80 -4.39
N SER A 5 -18.83 2.17 -4.42
CA SER A 5 -19.39 2.34 -3.83
C SER A 5 -19.93 2.47 -3.29
N PRO A 6 -20.23 2.78 -3.31
CA PRO A 6 -20.54 2.92 -2.56
C PRO A 6 -20.94 2.81 -1.85
N GLU A 7 -21.09 3.02 -1.75
CA GLU A 7 -21.25 2.77 -0.99
C GLU A 7 -21.06 2.83 -0.35
N PRO A 8 -21.00 3.28 -0.15
CA PRO A 8 -20.59 3.18 0.61
C PRO A 8 -20.51 3.11 1.31
N ARG A 9 -20.36 3.31 1.46
CA ARG A 9 -20.13 3.08 2.16
C ARG A 9 -20.19 2.91 3.06
N ALA A 10 -20.63 3.16 3.10
CA ALA A 10 -20.54 2.86 3.97
C ALA A 10 -19.82 2.46 4.38
N LEU A 11 -19.74 2.57 3.83
CA LEU A 11 -18.97 2.14 4.10
C LEU A 11 -18.03 2.40 4.96
N LYS A 12 -18.22 2.99 5.37
CA LYS A 12 -17.37 3.41 6.23
C LYS A 12 -17.20 2.57 7.37
N GLY A 13 -18.15 2.17 8.01
CA GLY A 13 -18.01 1.31 9.10
C GLY A 13 -17.53 -0.06 8.71
N ALA A 14 -17.66 -0.34 7.47
CA ALA A 14 -17.34 -1.66 6.98
C ALA A 14 -15.88 -1.83 6.58
N PRO A 15 -14.98 -0.90 6.81
CA PRO A 15 -13.61 -1.12 6.37
C PRO A 15 -13.01 -2.38 6.95
N ALA A 16 -13.41 -2.79 8.13
CA ALA A 16 -12.85 -3.99 8.72
C ALA A 16 -13.11 -5.21 7.84
N LEU A 17 -14.24 -5.25 7.18
CA LEU A 17 -14.56 -6.38 6.32
C LEU A 17 -13.79 -6.34 5.01
N ASP A 18 -13.40 -5.15 4.58
CA ASP A 18 -12.67 -4.98 3.33
C ASP A 18 -11.17 -5.18 3.48
N TRP A 19 -10.66 -5.08 4.70
CA TRP A 19 -9.22 -5.12 4.92
C TRP A 19 -8.54 -6.34 4.32
N PRO A 20 -9.06 -7.55 4.46
CA PRO A 20 -8.37 -8.70 3.87
C PRO A 20 -8.22 -8.59 2.36
N ASP A 21 -9.23 -8.11 1.66
CA ASP A 21 -9.15 -7.96 0.21
C ASP A 21 -8.16 -6.87 -0.18
N ARG A 22 -8.16 -5.78 0.56
CA ARG A 22 -7.23 -4.69 0.28
C ARG A 22 -5.81 -5.12 0.53
N PHE A 23 -5.57 -5.79 1.64
CA PHE A 23 -4.22 -6.27 1.93
C PHE A 23 -3.79 -7.31 0.91
N ALA A 24 -4.71 -8.07 0.34
CA ALA A 24 -4.35 -9.03 -0.69
C ALA A 24 -3.73 -8.35 -1.90
N GLU A 25 -4.29 -7.20 -2.30
CA GLU A 25 -3.72 -6.48 -3.43
C GLU A 25 -2.36 -5.89 -3.07
N PHE A 26 -2.22 -5.32 -1.87
CA PHE A 26 -0.91 -4.88 -1.41
C PHE A 26 0.07 -6.03 -1.37
N ASP A 27 -0.34 -7.18 -0.84
CA ASP A 27 0.52 -8.35 -0.75
C ASP A 27 0.98 -8.79 -2.13
N GLU A 28 0.08 -8.77 -3.10
CA GLU A 28 0.43 -9.18 -4.45
C GLU A 28 1.50 -8.27 -5.05
N LEU A 29 1.30 -6.97 -4.92
CA LEU A 29 2.22 -6.03 -5.55
C LEU A 29 3.51 -5.87 -4.77
N LEU A 30 3.42 -5.80 -3.44
CA LEU A 30 4.60 -5.61 -2.61
C LEU A 30 5.32 -6.92 -2.31
N GLY A 31 4.71 -8.05 -2.65
CA GLY A 31 5.34 -9.35 -2.46
C GLY A 31 6.57 -9.56 -3.32
N GLN A 32 6.78 -8.69 -4.32
CA GLN A 32 7.96 -8.78 -5.18
C GLN A 32 9.14 -8.01 -4.59
N ALA A 33 9.00 -7.47 -3.39
CA ALA A 33 10.00 -6.58 -2.82
C ALA A 33 11.35 -7.25 -2.67
N TRP A 34 12.40 -6.51 -2.99
CA TRP A 34 13.77 -6.93 -2.74
C TRP A 34 14.16 -6.67 -1.30
N GLU A 35 13.65 -5.59 -0.74
CA GLU A 35 14.01 -5.19 0.60
C GLU A 35 12.87 -4.38 1.22
N ILE A 36 12.66 -4.56 2.50
CA ILE A 36 11.65 -3.84 3.27
C ILE A 36 12.36 -3.21 4.45
N ARG A 37 12.11 -1.92 4.64
CA ARG A 37 12.69 -1.17 5.75
C ARG A 37 11.58 -0.51 6.55
N ARG A 38 11.79 -0.38 7.83
CA ARG A 38 10.84 0.28 8.72
C ARG A 38 11.58 1.36 9.51
N PRO A 39 11.91 2.51 8.85
CA PRO A 39 12.72 3.53 9.53
C PRO A 39 12.04 4.16 10.73
N ALA A 40 10.71 4.08 10.79
CA ALA A 40 9.95 4.57 11.94
C ALA A 40 8.67 3.76 12.03
N PRO A 41 8.02 3.71 13.19
CA PRO A 41 6.73 3.03 13.29
C PRO A 41 5.70 3.57 12.30
N THR A 42 5.86 4.82 11.88
CA THR A 42 4.93 5.49 10.99
C THR A 42 5.36 5.46 9.52
N ARG A 43 6.44 4.75 9.20
CA ARG A 43 6.93 4.76 7.82
C ARG A 43 7.45 3.39 7.42
N LEU A 44 7.00 2.94 6.26
CA LEU A 44 7.44 1.68 5.66
C LEU A 44 8.04 2.01 4.30
N GLU A 45 9.21 1.46 4.00
CA GLU A 45 9.87 1.64 2.71
C GLU A 45 10.12 0.29 2.08
N VAL A 46 9.84 0.19 0.79
CA VAL A 46 9.92 -1.08 0.07
C VAL A 46 10.62 -0.84 -1.26
N ASP A 47 11.67 -1.62 -1.52
CA ASP A 47 12.36 -1.61 -2.81
C ASP A 47 11.81 -2.73 -3.68
N LEU A 48 11.47 -2.40 -4.92
CA LEU A 48 10.82 -3.32 -5.83
C LEU A 48 11.54 -3.32 -7.17
N PRO A 49 11.51 -4.47 -7.89
CA PRO A 49 11.97 -4.44 -9.27
C PRO A 49 11.02 -3.61 -10.12
N ALA A 50 11.54 -2.93 -11.12
CA ALA A 50 10.72 -2.12 -12.02
C ALA A 50 10.14 -3.01 -13.12
N ALA A 51 9.27 -3.92 -12.73
CA ALA A 51 8.61 -4.80 -13.67
C ALA A 51 7.65 -4.01 -14.55
N ALA A 52 7.41 -4.51 -15.75
CA ALA A 52 6.55 -3.82 -16.70
C ALA A 52 5.15 -3.62 -16.11
N GLY A 53 4.68 -2.38 -16.11
CA GLY A 53 3.35 -2.05 -15.62
C GLY A 53 3.22 -1.97 -14.11
N LEU A 54 4.25 -2.35 -13.36
CA LEU A 54 4.13 -2.37 -11.90
C LEU A 54 3.94 -0.98 -11.32
N ALA A 55 4.69 0.01 -11.81
CA ALA A 55 4.54 1.37 -11.29
C ALA A 55 3.13 1.89 -11.49
N ALA A 56 2.53 1.62 -12.65
CA ALA A 56 1.17 2.06 -12.93
C ALA A 56 0.16 1.38 -12.01
N ARG A 57 0.35 0.09 -11.75
CA ARG A 57 -0.55 -0.63 -10.85
C ARG A 57 -0.43 -0.13 -9.41
N LEU A 58 0.80 0.15 -8.98
CA LEU A 58 1.01 0.70 -7.65
C LEU A 58 0.38 2.08 -7.52
N ALA A 59 0.57 2.93 -8.53
CA ALA A 59 -0.03 4.27 -8.48
C ALA A 59 -1.55 4.19 -8.40
N ASP A 60 -2.14 3.29 -9.17
CA ASP A 60 -3.59 3.12 -9.14
C ASP A 60 -4.06 2.64 -7.76
N LEU A 61 -3.38 1.66 -7.21
CA LEU A 61 -3.73 1.15 -5.88
C LEU A 61 -3.61 2.24 -4.83
N PHE A 62 -2.49 2.97 -4.85
CA PHE A 62 -2.24 4.00 -3.84
C PHE A 62 -3.27 5.11 -3.94
N GLN A 63 -3.63 5.51 -5.16
CA GLN A 63 -4.62 6.55 -5.33
C GLN A 63 -5.97 6.13 -4.78
N ARG A 64 -6.37 4.89 -5.03
CA ARG A 64 -7.63 4.38 -4.52
C ARG A 64 -7.62 4.31 -3.00
N GLU A 65 -6.52 3.83 -2.42
CA GLU A 65 -6.43 3.70 -0.98
C GLU A 65 -6.35 5.05 -0.29
N ALA A 66 -5.62 5.99 -0.86
CA ALA A 66 -5.53 7.33 -0.28
C ALA A 66 -6.87 8.04 -0.31
N ALA A 67 -7.66 7.79 -1.34
CA ALA A 67 -9.00 8.39 -1.42
C ALA A 67 -9.94 7.80 -0.38
N CYS A 68 -9.76 6.53 -0.07
CA CYS A 68 -10.61 5.83 0.90
C CYS A 68 -10.15 6.06 2.34
N CYS A 69 -8.84 6.03 2.55
CA CYS A 69 -8.26 6.10 3.89
C CYS A 69 -7.32 7.29 3.94
N VAL A 70 -7.82 8.42 4.40
CA VAL A 70 -7.11 9.69 4.30
C VAL A 70 -5.85 9.74 5.16
N PHE A 71 -5.65 8.76 6.02
CA PHE A 71 -4.45 8.75 6.86
C PHE A 71 -3.20 8.26 6.13
N PHE A 72 -3.34 7.68 4.93
CA PHE A 72 -2.17 7.21 4.17
C PHE A 72 -1.52 8.34 3.40
N THR A 73 -0.19 8.33 3.38
CA THR A 73 0.59 9.09 2.42
C THR A 73 1.47 8.10 1.67
N PHE A 74 1.36 8.08 0.35
CA PHE A 74 2.13 7.18 -0.48
C PHE A 74 3.11 7.96 -1.32
N GLU A 75 4.33 7.43 -1.44
CA GLU A 75 5.35 7.99 -2.33
C GLU A 75 5.84 6.86 -3.22
N LEU A 76 5.84 7.09 -4.51
CA LEU A 76 6.34 6.13 -5.47
C LEU A 76 7.44 6.81 -6.25
N THR A 77 8.64 6.27 -6.18
CA THR A 77 9.80 6.83 -6.88
C THR A 77 10.29 5.81 -7.89
N ILE A 78 10.41 6.24 -9.13
CA ILE A 78 11.06 5.42 -10.16
C ILE A 78 12.53 5.78 -10.10
N VAL A 79 13.32 4.90 -9.48
CA VAL A 79 14.72 5.18 -9.24
C VAL A 79 15.51 5.04 -10.53
N SER A 80 15.16 4.03 -11.32
CA SER A 80 15.82 3.79 -12.59
C SER A 80 14.93 2.86 -13.39
N GLY A 81 15.37 2.45 -14.56
CA GLY A 81 14.64 1.46 -15.32
C GLY A 81 14.58 0.10 -14.64
N GLU A 82 15.28 -0.07 -13.53
CA GLU A 82 15.36 -1.36 -12.86
C GLU A 82 14.76 -1.40 -11.47
N ALA A 83 14.48 -0.25 -10.87
CA ALA A 83 14.09 -0.23 -9.47
C ALA A 83 13.02 0.81 -9.18
N LEU A 84 12.11 0.45 -8.30
CA LEU A 84 11.09 1.35 -7.76
C LEU A 84 11.27 1.42 -6.25
N LEU A 85 10.99 2.58 -5.68
CA LEU A 85 10.97 2.74 -4.23
C LEU A 85 9.57 3.21 -3.83
N VAL A 86 8.98 2.49 -2.89
CA VAL A 86 7.68 2.84 -2.34
C VAL A 86 7.86 3.24 -0.90
N ALA A 87 7.25 4.34 -0.50
CA ALA A 87 7.22 4.74 0.90
C ALA A 87 5.77 4.98 1.30
N ILE A 88 5.38 4.42 2.44
CA ILE A 88 4.03 4.52 2.97
C ILE A 88 4.14 5.09 4.36
N SER A 89 3.44 6.18 4.61
CA SER A 89 3.47 6.86 5.91
C SER A 89 2.06 6.96 6.47
N VAL A 90 1.96 6.86 7.79
CA VAL A 90 0.70 6.95 8.52
C VAL A 90 0.93 7.73 9.80
N PRO A 91 -0.14 8.27 10.42
CA PRO A 91 -0.02 8.85 11.77
C PRO A 91 0.34 7.78 12.80
N GLU A 92 0.80 8.23 13.96
CA GLU A 92 1.24 7.30 15.00
C GLU A 92 0.18 6.32 15.42
N ASP A 93 -1.06 6.76 15.50
CA ASP A 93 -2.14 5.89 15.97
C ASP A 93 -2.55 4.86 14.90
N LYS A 94 -1.93 4.90 13.73
CA LYS A 94 -2.21 3.95 12.66
C LYS A 94 -1.02 3.05 12.34
N SER A 95 -0.01 3.04 13.20
CA SER A 95 1.19 2.27 12.89
C SER A 95 0.91 0.77 12.74
N SER A 96 -0.13 0.26 13.39
CA SER A 96 -0.47 -1.15 13.27
C SER A 96 -0.88 -1.52 11.85
N VAL A 97 -1.37 -0.56 11.07
CA VAL A 97 -1.70 -0.82 9.67
C VAL A 97 -0.42 -1.14 8.90
N LEU A 98 0.65 -0.40 9.18
CA LEU A 98 1.93 -0.69 8.53
C LEU A 98 2.50 -2.03 8.98
N ASP A 99 2.27 -2.42 10.24
CA ASP A 99 2.70 -3.73 10.70
C ASP A 99 2.07 -4.84 9.86
N ALA A 100 0.77 -4.71 9.59
CA ALA A 100 0.06 -5.71 8.81
C ALA A 100 0.55 -5.72 7.36
N MET A 101 0.80 -4.54 6.80
CA MET A 101 1.30 -4.47 5.43
C MET A 101 2.69 -5.06 5.30
N ALA A 102 3.55 -4.78 6.27
CA ALA A 102 4.91 -5.31 6.26
C ALA A 102 4.93 -6.83 6.37
N ALA A 103 3.99 -7.39 7.14
CA ALA A 103 3.93 -8.84 7.31
C ALA A 103 3.63 -9.56 6.00
N GLY A 104 2.88 -8.91 5.10
CA GLY A 104 2.53 -9.53 3.83
C GLY A 104 3.45 -9.16 2.68
N ALA A 105 4.41 -8.27 2.90
CA ALA A 105 5.28 -7.79 1.82
C ALA A 105 6.60 -8.53 1.83
N GLY A 106 7.28 -8.46 0.69
CA GLY A 106 8.67 -8.84 0.61
C GLY A 106 8.92 -10.29 0.29
N PRO A 107 10.20 -10.62 0.21
CA PRO A 107 10.59 -12.00 -0.06
C PRO A 107 10.23 -12.86 1.14
N VAL A 108 9.85 -14.03 0.87
CA VAL A 108 9.38 -14.93 1.92
C VAL A 108 10.45 -15.94 2.23
#